data_008f2b6c1d35eaca8a69e1169fbb022e
#
_entry.id   008f2b6c1d35eaca8a69e1169fbb022e
#
_cell.length_a   1.000
_cell.length_b   1.000
_cell.length_c   1.000
_cell.angle_alpha   90.00
_cell.angle_beta   90.00
_cell.angle_gamma   90.00
#
_symmetry.space_group_name_H-M   'P 1'
#
loop_
_entity.id
_entity.type
_entity.pdbx_description
1 polymer ?
#
loop_
_entity_poly.entity_id
_entity_poly.type
_entity_poly.pdbx_seq_one_letter_code
_entity_poly.pdbx_strand_id
1 'polypeptide(L)'
;MQHVISLHNGTPVSRFLPDPSESVVPGVAWGRFEEALTPAFWAAQAWMQELGGGEAFGLGDTLAEEVAACLLGGYGAPAEVGLAAYGRVRQAMRSTAVVDVGAIEAMLTMPLKVGDRLVRYRFARQRSRQLGECLARIADIDEAALDDISLRDTLTRLPGIGPKTASWVVRNRRASDEVAILDIHIVRACVHMGIFGGGATPARDYVGLESRFIGFCRAAGLRASLLDALMWRTMRSIGPSFAGLRPASNPSSTGGRSRGKTACPEVVAQAGTI
;
A
#
# COMPACT_ATOMS: atom_id res chain seq x y z
N MET A 1 1.87 23.05 -18.12
CA MET A 1 1.62 21.66 -18.60
C MET A 1 2.92 20.91 -18.77
N GLN A 2 2.95 19.60 -18.48
CA GLN A 2 4.11 18.73 -18.57
C GLN A 2 3.83 17.66 -19.64
N HIS A 3 4.82 17.36 -20.50
CA HIS A 3 4.67 16.38 -21.58
C HIS A 3 5.45 15.11 -21.24
N VAL A 4 4.73 14.01 -21.00
CA VAL A 4 5.31 12.70 -20.70
C VAL A 4 5.25 11.83 -21.95
N ILE A 5 6.36 11.22 -22.32
CA ILE A 5 6.47 10.31 -23.47
C ILE A 5 6.88 8.92 -22.96
N SER A 6 6.26 7.88 -23.48
CA SER A 6 6.59 6.48 -23.23
C SER A 6 6.59 5.69 -24.54
N LEU A 7 7.15 4.50 -24.53
CA LEU A 7 7.07 3.55 -25.63
C LEU A 7 6.05 2.46 -25.30
N HIS A 8 5.06 2.28 -26.15
CA HIS A 8 4.12 1.17 -26.07
C HIS A 8 4.21 0.33 -27.35
N ASN A 9 4.61 -0.92 -27.22
CA ASN A 9 4.85 -1.84 -28.35
C ASN A 9 5.78 -1.23 -29.44
N GLY A 10 6.82 -0.50 -29.00
CA GLY A 10 7.78 0.16 -29.89
C GLY A 10 7.28 1.49 -30.50
N THR A 11 6.04 1.89 -30.25
CA THR A 11 5.47 3.15 -30.75
C THR A 11 5.50 4.22 -29.65
N PRO A 12 6.01 5.43 -29.93
CA PRO A 12 5.92 6.54 -28.98
C PRO A 12 4.47 6.93 -28.73
N VAL A 13 4.11 6.98 -27.45
CA VAL A 13 2.82 7.49 -26.97
C VAL A 13 3.07 8.61 -25.96
N SER A 14 2.16 9.57 -25.87
CA SER A 14 2.37 10.69 -24.97
C SER A 14 1.10 11.03 -24.18
N ARG A 15 1.32 11.64 -23.01
CA ARG A 15 0.27 12.18 -22.12
C ARG A 15 0.71 13.55 -21.62
N PHE A 16 -0.26 14.47 -21.52
CA PHE A 16 -0.04 15.76 -20.88
C PHE A 16 -0.54 15.69 -19.43
N LEU A 17 0.29 16.17 -18.52
CA LEU A 17 -0.06 16.40 -17.12
C LEU A 17 -0.19 17.90 -16.86
N PRO A 18 -0.92 18.31 -15.82
CA PRO A 18 -1.04 19.71 -15.42
C PRO A 18 0.30 20.37 -15.13
N ASP A 19 0.28 21.70 -14.95
CA ASP A 19 1.49 22.43 -14.58
C ASP A 19 1.99 22.00 -13.19
N PRO A 20 3.32 21.94 -12.95
CA PRO A 20 3.86 21.55 -11.65
C PRO A 20 3.34 22.38 -10.47
N SER A 21 2.97 23.64 -10.70
CA SER A 21 2.46 24.55 -9.68
C SER A 21 0.95 24.44 -9.43
N GLU A 22 0.22 23.76 -10.34
CA GLU A 22 -1.21 23.51 -10.14
C GLU A 22 -1.46 22.57 -8.96
N SER A 23 -2.55 22.79 -8.24
CA SER A 23 -2.92 21.92 -7.11
C SER A 23 -3.78 20.75 -7.57
N VAL A 24 -3.43 19.54 -7.13
CA VAL A 24 -4.28 18.32 -7.30
C VAL A 24 -5.44 18.37 -6.30
N VAL A 25 -5.10 18.60 -5.04
CA VAL A 25 -6.03 18.83 -3.93
C VAL A 25 -5.49 19.99 -3.09
N PRO A 26 -6.29 20.61 -2.21
CA PRO A 26 -5.83 21.72 -1.39
C PRO A 26 -4.50 21.41 -0.67
N GLY A 27 -3.48 22.23 -0.92
CA GLY A 27 -2.16 22.10 -0.32
C GLY A 27 -1.22 21.05 -0.97
N VAL A 28 -1.63 20.37 -2.05
CA VAL A 28 -0.82 19.37 -2.75
C VAL A 28 -0.67 19.79 -4.22
N ALA A 29 0.50 20.25 -4.60
CA ALA A 29 0.82 20.59 -5.99
C ALA A 29 1.16 19.34 -6.80
N TRP A 30 0.97 19.42 -8.13
CA TRP A 30 1.37 18.33 -9.04
C TRP A 30 2.86 18.01 -8.95
N GLY A 31 3.72 19.00 -8.80
CA GLY A 31 5.16 18.84 -8.92
C GLY A 31 5.58 18.40 -10.32
N ARG A 32 6.87 18.17 -10.52
CA ARG A 32 7.42 17.71 -11.80
C ARG A 32 7.37 16.20 -11.90
N PHE A 33 7.04 15.65 -13.07
CA PHE A 33 6.98 14.19 -13.23
C PHE A 33 8.36 13.51 -13.19
N GLU A 34 9.45 14.25 -13.47
CA GLU A 34 10.84 13.79 -13.35
C GLU A 34 11.32 13.77 -11.88
N GLU A 35 10.62 14.47 -10.99
CA GLU A 35 10.93 14.51 -9.57
C GLU A 35 10.24 13.36 -8.85
N ALA A 36 11.03 12.47 -8.28
CA ALA A 36 10.54 11.24 -7.67
C ALA A 36 9.48 11.53 -6.59
N LEU A 37 8.43 10.71 -6.58
CA LEU A 37 7.37 10.67 -5.58
C LEU A 37 6.46 11.90 -5.55
N THR A 38 6.53 12.80 -6.54
CA THR A 38 5.52 13.86 -6.73
C THR A 38 4.21 13.29 -7.25
N PRO A 39 3.06 13.98 -7.11
CA PRO A 39 1.83 13.57 -7.77
C PRO A 39 1.99 13.34 -9.28
N ALA A 40 2.71 14.21 -9.99
CA ALA A 40 2.97 14.05 -11.42
C ALA A 40 3.83 12.81 -11.72
N PHE A 41 4.84 12.50 -10.90
CA PHE A 41 5.59 11.26 -11.00
C PHE A 41 4.67 10.04 -10.91
N TRP A 42 3.82 9.99 -9.89
CA TRP A 42 2.90 8.87 -9.71
C TRP A 42 1.89 8.75 -10.84
N ALA A 43 1.39 9.87 -11.35
CA ALA A 43 0.48 9.89 -12.49
C ALA A 43 1.14 9.38 -13.77
N ALA A 44 2.40 9.76 -14.02
CA ALA A 44 3.18 9.25 -15.15
C ALA A 44 3.43 7.74 -15.02
N GLN A 45 3.84 7.28 -13.85
CA GLN A 45 4.10 5.86 -13.61
C GLN A 45 2.82 5.00 -13.71
N ALA A 46 1.68 5.47 -13.17
CA ALA A 46 0.40 4.79 -13.27
C ALA A 46 -0.05 4.67 -14.74
N TRP A 47 0.06 5.76 -15.50
CA TRP A 47 -0.26 5.74 -16.92
C TRP A 47 0.62 4.76 -17.70
N MET A 48 1.93 4.74 -17.47
CA MET A 48 2.83 3.78 -18.14
C MET A 48 2.48 2.33 -17.81
N GLN A 49 2.05 2.07 -16.57
CA GLN A 49 1.62 0.73 -16.18
C GLN A 49 0.29 0.32 -16.84
N GLU A 50 -0.66 1.24 -16.98
CA GLU A 50 -1.91 1.01 -17.72
C GLU A 50 -1.68 0.66 -19.17
N LEU A 51 -0.72 1.31 -19.82
CA LEU A 51 -0.29 0.98 -21.20
C LEU A 51 0.22 -0.46 -21.31
N GLY A 52 0.86 -0.98 -20.25
CA GLY A 52 1.36 -2.36 -20.19
C GLY A 52 0.29 -3.43 -19.98
N GLY A 53 -1.00 -3.08 -19.98
CA GLY A 53 -2.12 -4.05 -19.86
C GLY A 53 -2.74 -4.15 -18.47
N GLY A 54 -2.33 -3.31 -17.54
CA GLY A 54 -2.87 -3.30 -16.18
C GLY A 54 -2.32 -4.42 -15.29
N GLU A 55 -2.93 -4.62 -14.14
CA GLU A 55 -2.52 -5.61 -13.14
C GLU A 55 -3.72 -6.42 -12.65
N ALA A 56 -3.56 -7.73 -12.62
CA ALA A 56 -4.50 -8.63 -11.94
C ALA A 56 -4.10 -8.71 -10.46
N PHE A 57 -5.01 -8.35 -9.57
CA PHE A 57 -4.72 -8.28 -8.14
C PHE A 57 -5.07 -9.56 -7.37
N GLY A 58 -6.03 -10.35 -7.87
CA GLY A 58 -6.57 -11.52 -7.18
C GLY A 58 -5.51 -12.57 -6.89
N LEU A 59 -5.48 -13.06 -5.66
CA LEU A 59 -4.63 -14.15 -5.20
C LEU A 59 -5.39 -15.47 -5.10
N GLY A 60 -6.72 -15.41 -4.96
CA GLY A 60 -7.63 -16.53 -4.84
C GLY A 60 -8.80 -16.45 -5.81
N ASP A 61 -9.42 -17.61 -6.10
CA ASP A 61 -10.58 -17.71 -6.98
C ASP A 61 -11.89 -17.42 -6.22
N THR A 62 -11.91 -17.65 -4.91
CA THR A 62 -13.07 -17.45 -4.03
C THR A 62 -12.76 -16.39 -2.96
N LEU A 63 -13.82 -15.83 -2.34
CA LEU A 63 -13.66 -14.91 -1.20
C LEU A 63 -12.87 -15.55 -0.06
N ALA A 64 -13.11 -16.83 0.23
CA ALA A 64 -12.39 -17.58 1.26
C ALA A 64 -10.89 -17.71 0.95
N GLU A 65 -10.53 -18.02 -0.29
CA GLU A 65 -9.13 -18.07 -0.73
C GLU A 65 -8.47 -16.70 -0.64
N GLU A 66 -9.15 -15.62 -1.05
CA GLU A 66 -8.60 -14.26 -0.97
C GLU A 66 -8.40 -13.80 0.48
N VAL A 67 -9.36 -14.09 1.37
CA VAL A 67 -9.22 -13.83 2.81
C VAL A 67 -8.05 -14.61 3.39
N ALA A 68 -7.88 -15.88 3.03
CA ALA A 68 -6.74 -16.68 3.48
C ALA A 68 -5.40 -16.06 3.01
N ALA A 69 -5.31 -15.65 1.76
CA ALA A 69 -4.11 -15.00 1.20
C ALA A 69 -3.76 -13.71 1.95
N CYS A 70 -4.73 -12.81 2.09
CA CYS A 70 -4.53 -11.52 2.73
C CYS A 70 -4.26 -11.64 4.25
N LEU A 71 -4.89 -12.59 4.92
CA LEU A 71 -4.67 -12.85 6.34
C LEU A 71 -3.27 -13.42 6.60
N LEU A 72 -2.83 -14.41 5.81
CA LEU A 72 -1.51 -15.04 5.96
C LEU A 72 -0.38 -14.14 5.48
N GLY A 73 -0.61 -13.26 4.50
CA GLY A 73 0.33 -12.24 4.03
C GLY A 73 0.32 -10.94 4.85
N GLY A 74 -0.50 -10.86 5.91
CA GLY A 74 -0.71 -9.66 6.70
C GLY A 74 0.48 -9.21 7.52
N TYR A 75 0.24 -8.23 8.40
CA TYR A 75 1.24 -7.57 9.22
C TYR A 75 2.28 -8.51 9.85
N GLY A 76 3.56 -8.18 9.66
CA GLY A 76 4.69 -8.89 10.26
C GLY A 76 5.16 -10.14 9.50
N ALA A 77 4.52 -10.52 8.40
CA ALA A 77 4.99 -11.57 7.50
C ALA A 77 5.62 -10.94 6.23
N PRO A 78 6.85 -11.31 5.85
CA PRO A 78 7.38 -10.97 4.52
C PRO A 78 6.45 -11.51 3.42
N ALA A 79 6.28 -10.77 2.33
CA ALA A 79 5.33 -11.11 1.28
C ALA A 79 5.51 -12.54 0.75
N GLU A 80 6.75 -12.93 0.49
CA GLU A 80 7.11 -14.25 -0.05
C GLU A 80 6.77 -15.38 0.93
N VAL A 81 6.93 -15.11 2.24
CA VAL A 81 6.59 -16.07 3.30
C VAL A 81 5.08 -16.22 3.42
N GLY A 82 4.35 -15.09 3.35
CA GLY A 82 2.88 -15.09 3.33
C GLY A 82 2.32 -15.85 2.13
N LEU A 83 2.86 -15.63 0.93
CA LEU A 83 2.46 -16.34 -0.27
C LEU A 83 2.75 -17.86 -0.19
N ALA A 84 3.91 -18.25 0.35
CA ALA A 84 4.25 -19.66 0.54
C ALA A 84 3.31 -20.33 1.57
N ALA A 85 2.97 -19.63 2.66
CA ALA A 85 2.00 -20.09 3.64
C ALA A 85 0.61 -20.27 3.02
N TYR A 86 0.16 -19.26 2.28
CA TYR A 86 -1.11 -19.31 1.56
C TYR A 86 -1.15 -20.45 0.53
N GLY A 87 -0.12 -20.60 -0.30
CA GLY A 87 -0.06 -21.68 -1.29
C GLY A 87 -0.26 -23.07 -0.69
N ARG A 88 0.33 -23.33 0.48
CA ARG A 88 0.17 -24.60 1.21
C ARG A 88 -1.25 -24.78 1.75
N VAL A 89 -1.83 -23.75 2.34
CA VAL A 89 -3.20 -23.79 2.88
C VAL A 89 -4.23 -23.88 1.75
N ARG A 90 -4.04 -23.13 0.66
CA ARG A 90 -4.91 -23.16 -0.52
C ARG A 90 -5.05 -24.55 -1.11
N GLN A 91 -3.94 -25.30 -1.18
CA GLN A 91 -3.99 -26.68 -1.67
C GLN A 91 -4.91 -27.54 -0.81
N ALA A 92 -4.86 -27.41 0.51
CA ALA A 92 -5.76 -28.12 1.42
C ALA A 92 -7.21 -27.65 1.28
N MET A 93 -7.46 -26.33 1.16
CA MET A 93 -8.80 -25.77 0.95
C MET A 93 -9.46 -26.29 -0.32
N ARG A 94 -8.69 -26.60 -1.37
CA ARG A 94 -9.19 -27.13 -2.64
C ARG A 94 -9.38 -28.63 -2.64
N SER A 95 -8.66 -29.36 -1.80
CA SER A 95 -8.72 -30.84 -1.73
C SER A 95 -9.70 -31.36 -0.69
N THR A 96 -10.10 -30.52 0.29
CA THR A 96 -10.92 -30.94 1.43
C THR A 96 -12.04 -29.91 1.68
N ALA A 97 -13.27 -30.40 1.84
CA ALA A 97 -14.44 -29.53 2.04
C ALA A 97 -14.35 -28.68 3.34
N VAL A 98 -13.64 -29.17 4.35
CA VAL A 98 -13.43 -28.48 5.63
C VAL A 98 -11.97 -28.60 6.03
N VAL A 99 -11.33 -27.47 6.29
CA VAL A 99 -9.97 -27.42 6.83
C VAL A 99 -10.06 -26.92 8.26
N ASP A 100 -9.82 -27.81 9.22
CA ASP A 100 -9.86 -27.45 10.64
C ASP A 100 -8.62 -26.66 11.12
N VAL A 101 -8.75 -25.99 12.28
CA VAL A 101 -7.69 -25.15 12.86
C VAL A 101 -6.39 -25.93 13.10
N GLY A 102 -6.50 -27.20 13.57
CA GLY A 102 -5.33 -28.03 13.84
C GLY A 102 -4.56 -28.38 12.58
N ALA A 103 -5.27 -28.71 11.50
CA ALA A 103 -4.67 -28.97 10.21
C ALA A 103 -3.96 -27.72 9.65
N ILE A 104 -4.60 -26.54 9.74
CA ILE A 104 -3.98 -25.27 9.35
C ILE A 104 -2.72 -25.01 10.21
N GLU A 105 -2.79 -25.20 11.52
CA GLU A 105 -1.64 -24.98 12.42
C GLU A 105 -0.49 -25.93 12.08
N ALA A 106 -0.75 -27.19 11.86
CA ALA A 106 0.26 -28.18 11.45
C ALA A 106 0.95 -27.74 10.15
N MET A 107 0.17 -27.35 9.13
CA MET A 107 0.71 -26.86 7.87
C MET A 107 1.57 -25.61 8.01
N LEU A 108 1.16 -24.64 8.84
CA LEU A 108 1.87 -23.39 9.03
C LEU A 108 3.11 -23.53 9.94
N THR A 109 3.15 -24.56 10.80
CA THR A 109 4.30 -24.85 11.66
C THR A 109 5.46 -25.50 10.90
N MET A 110 5.17 -26.28 9.86
CA MET A 110 6.20 -26.87 9.01
C MET A 110 6.95 -25.77 8.26
N PRO A 111 8.30 -25.89 8.10
CA PRO A 111 9.07 -24.93 7.34
C PRO A 111 8.52 -24.74 5.92
N LEU A 112 8.47 -23.50 5.48
CA LEU A 112 8.04 -23.08 4.14
C LEU A 112 9.24 -22.92 3.23
N LYS A 113 9.17 -23.43 2.01
CA LYS A 113 10.16 -23.17 0.98
C LYS A 113 9.92 -21.78 0.38
N VAL A 114 10.91 -20.90 0.48
CA VAL A 114 10.89 -19.55 -0.08
C VAL A 114 12.19 -19.35 -0.87
N GLY A 115 12.11 -19.46 -2.18
CA GLY A 115 13.30 -19.62 -3.03
C GLY A 115 14.08 -20.89 -2.61
N ASP A 116 15.36 -20.74 -2.34
CA ASP A 116 16.24 -21.86 -1.91
C ASP A 116 16.33 -22.02 -0.38
N ARG A 117 15.52 -21.27 0.39
CA ARG A 117 15.56 -21.28 1.85
C ARG A 117 14.34 -21.93 2.44
N LEU A 118 14.52 -22.60 3.60
CA LEU A 118 13.44 -23.03 4.46
C LEU A 118 13.23 -21.98 5.56
N VAL A 119 12.01 -21.43 5.64
CA VAL A 119 11.66 -20.35 6.56
C VAL A 119 10.49 -20.79 7.44
N ARG A 120 10.55 -20.47 8.73
CA ARG A 120 9.44 -20.71 9.65
C ARG A 120 8.42 -19.57 9.56
N TYR A 121 7.15 -19.92 9.46
CA TYR A 121 6.06 -18.95 9.54
C TYR A 121 5.86 -18.51 10.99
N ARG A 122 6.07 -17.23 11.27
CA ARG A 122 6.15 -16.70 12.63
C ARG A 122 4.85 -16.80 13.42
N PHE A 123 3.71 -16.73 12.77
CA PHE A 123 2.40 -16.57 13.40
C PHE A 123 1.50 -17.80 13.25
N ALA A 124 2.07 -19.01 13.10
CA ALA A 124 1.35 -20.22 12.77
C ALA A 124 0.11 -20.44 13.67
N ARG A 125 0.28 -20.46 14.99
CA ARG A 125 -0.80 -20.70 15.97
C ARG A 125 -1.87 -19.61 15.96
N GLN A 126 -1.48 -18.35 15.87
CA GLN A 126 -2.44 -17.23 15.86
C GLN A 126 -3.24 -17.22 14.56
N ARG A 127 -2.55 -17.34 13.42
CA ARG A 127 -3.17 -17.27 12.11
C ARG A 127 -4.01 -18.49 11.77
N SER A 128 -3.64 -19.68 12.25
CA SER A 128 -4.49 -20.88 12.06
C SER A 128 -5.84 -20.72 12.76
N ARG A 129 -5.87 -20.23 14.00
CA ARG A 129 -7.10 -19.96 14.72
C ARG A 129 -7.95 -18.90 14.01
N GLN A 130 -7.35 -17.75 13.69
CA GLN A 130 -8.05 -16.67 12.98
C GLN A 130 -8.61 -17.13 11.65
N LEU A 131 -7.82 -17.85 10.86
CA LEU A 131 -8.25 -18.34 9.56
C LEU A 131 -9.38 -19.37 9.67
N GLY A 132 -9.26 -20.34 10.59
CA GLY A 132 -10.33 -21.33 10.81
C GLY A 132 -11.66 -20.68 11.20
N GLU A 133 -11.63 -19.69 12.10
CA GLU A 133 -12.82 -18.92 12.47
C GLU A 133 -13.35 -18.05 11.31
N CYS A 134 -12.47 -17.48 10.46
CA CYS A 134 -12.89 -16.79 9.24
C CYS A 134 -13.59 -17.75 8.27
N LEU A 135 -13.00 -18.90 7.98
CA LEU A 135 -13.55 -19.87 7.04
C LEU A 135 -14.93 -20.39 7.49
N ALA A 136 -15.14 -20.54 8.79
CA ALA A 136 -16.44 -20.94 9.33
C ALA A 136 -17.56 -19.90 9.14
N ARG A 137 -17.21 -18.61 9.01
CA ARG A 137 -18.18 -17.50 8.90
C ARG A 137 -18.32 -16.94 7.49
N ILE A 138 -17.34 -17.19 6.64
CA ILE A 138 -17.28 -16.55 5.32
C ILE A 138 -18.35 -17.09 4.36
N ALA A 139 -18.81 -18.31 4.61
CA ALA A 139 -19.90 -18.94 3.86
C ALA A 139 -21.24 -18.18 4.00
N ASP A 140 -21.41 -17.43 5.10
CA ASP A 140 -22.61 -16.65 5.39
C ASP A 140 -22.56 -15.25 4.74
N ILE A 141 -21.45 -14.88 4.07
CA ILE A 141 -21.28 -13.59 3.42
C ILE A 141 -21.69 -13.71 1.95
N ASP A 142 -22.83 -13.10 1.60
CA ASP A 142 -23.21 -12.92 0.21
C ASP A 142 -22.39 -11.76 -0.41
N GLU A 143 -21.24 -12.12 -0.99
CA GLU A 143 -20.33 -11.16 -1.62
C GLU A 143 -21.04 -10.35 -2.74
N ALA A 144 -21.99 -10.95 -3.46
CA ALA A 144 -22.63 -10.31 -4.59
C ALA A 144 -23.69 -9.28 -4.17
N ALA A 145 -24.28 -9.43 -2.98
CA ALA A 145 -25.28 -8.51 -2.46
C ALA A 145 -24.68 -7.23 -1.82
N LEU A 146 -23.38 -7.19 -1.61
CA LEU A 146 -22.71 -6.08 -0.92
C LEU A 146 -21.92 -5.19 -1.91
N ASP A 147 -21.99 -3.88 -1.75
CA ASP A 147 -21.04 -2.96 -2.39
C ASP A 147 -19.64 -3.08 -1.76
N ASP A 148 -18.66 -2.40 -2.32
CA ASP A 148 -17.25 -2.52 -1.90
C ASP A 148 -17.03 -2.09 -0.45
N ILE A 149 -17.66 -1.01 -0.01
CA ILE A 149 -17.55 -0.50 1.36
C ILE A 149 -18.26 -1.43 2.33
N SER A 150 -19.48 -1.87 2.00
CA SER A 150 -20.25 -2.80 2.81
C SER A 150 -19.55 -4.16 2.94
N LEU A 151 -18.93 -4.65 1.88
CA LEU A 151 -18.12 -5.86 1.92
C LEU A 151 -16.89 -5.67 2.82
N ARG A 152 -16.14 -4.57 2.65
CA ARG A 152 -15.00 -4.23 3.49
C ARG A 152 -15.40 -4.20 4.97
N ASP A 153 -16.50 -3.52 5.31
CA ASP A 153 -16.98 -3.38 6.69
C ASP A 153 -17.46 -4.71 7.27
N THR A 154 -18.09 -5.55 6.46
CA THR A 154 -18.47 -6.91 6.85
C THR A 154 -17.24 -7.77 7.14
N LEU A 155 -16.22 -7.72 6.29
CA LEU A 155 -14.97 -8.45 6.49
C LEU A 155 -14.23 -8.02 7.76
N THR A 156 -14.32 -6.76 8.20
CA THR A 156 -13.68 -6.30 9.44
C THR A 156 -14.24 -6.97 10.71
N ARG A 157 -15.41 -7.61 10.61
CA ARG A 157 -16.01 -8.37 11.73
C ARG A 157 -15.41 -9.76 11.89
N LEU A 158 -14.59 -10.20 10.91
CA LEU A 158 -13.92 -11.48 10.96
C LEU A 158 -12.64 -11.41 11.83
N PRO A 159 -12.31 -12.47 12.57
CA PRO A 159 -11.15 -12.51 13.45
C PRO A 159 -9.83 -12.25 12.72
N GLY A 160 -9.07 -11.28 13.20
CA GLY A 160 -7.75 -10.91 12.64
C GLY A 160 -7.80 -10.12 11.34
N ILE A 161 -9.00 -9.75 10.85
CA ILE A 161 -9.20 -8.90 9.70
C ILE A 161 -9.46 -7.46 10.19
N GLY A 162 -8.46 -6.61 10.07
CA GLY A 162 -8.62 -5.17 10.29
C GLY A 162 -8.95 -4.43 8.99
N PRO A 163 -9.21 -3.10 9.04
CA PRO A 163 -9.58 -2.31 7.86
C PRO A 163 -8.61 -2.48 6.69
N LYS A 164 -7.29 -2.46 6.94
CA LYS A 164 -6.28 -2.68 5.90
C LYS A 164 -6.42 -4.03 5.20
N THR A 165 -6.61 -5.10 5.95
CA THR A 165 -6.73 -6.45 5.38
C THR A 165 -8.05 -6.60 4.64
N ALA A 166 -9.13 -6.04 5.16
CA ALA A 166 -10.44 -6.03 4.51
C ALA A 166 -10.40 -5.24 3.19
N SER A 167 -9.82 -4.03 3.18
CA SER A 167 -9.61 -3.24 1.95
C SER A 167 -8.74 -3.99 0.95
N TRP A 168 -7.74 -4.75 1.42
CA TRP A 168 -6.90 -5.57 0.55
C TRP A 168 -7.70 -6.69 -0.13
N VAL A 169 -8.56 -7.40 0.61
CA VAL A 169 -9.45 -8.41 0.04
C VAL A 169 -10.37 -7.81 -1.02
N VAL A 170 -11.05 -6.70 -0.70
CA VAL A 170 -12.00 -6.06 -1.62
C VAL A 170 -11.30 -5.55 -2.88
N ARG A 171 -10.15 -4.86 -2.72
CA ARG A 171 -9.37 -4.38 -3.86
C ARG A 171 -8.96 -5.53 -4.78
N ASN A 172 -8.47 -6.62 -4.22
CA ASN A 172 -8.03 -7.78 -5.00
C ASN A 172 -9.18 -8.48 -5.72
N ARG A 173 -10.31 -8.67 -5.04
CA ARG A 173 -11.48 -9.37 -5.59
C ARG A 173 -12.17 -8.60 -6.70
N ARG A 174 -12.19 -7.25 -6.61
CA ARG A 174 -13.03 -6.41 -7.47
C ARG A 174 -12.26 -5.36 -8.25
N ALA A 175 -10.93 -5.29 -8.11
CA ALA A 175 -10.12 -4.18 -8.60
C ALA A 175 -10.72 -2.82 -8.18
N SER A 176 -11.26 -2.77 -6.95
CA SER A 176 -12.02 -1.65 -6.41
C SER A 176 -11.17 -0.40 -6.26
N ASP A 177 -11.70 0.73 -6.70
CA ASP A 177 -11.15 2.06 -6.52
C ASP A 177 -11.83 2.82 -5.35
N GLU A 178 -12.76 2.15 -4.62
CA GLU A 178 -13.48 2.70 -3.45
C GLU A 178 -12.78 2.40 -2.11
N VAL A 179 -11.77 1.54 -2.11
CA VAL A 179 -10.96 1.18 -0.95
C VAL A 179 -9.48 1.30 -1.28
N ALA A 180 -8.63 1.43 -0.26
CA ALA A 180 -7.18 1.48 -0.44
C ALA A 180 -6.44 0.71 0.67
N ILE A 181 -5.27 0.16 0.34
CA ILE A 181 -4.46 -0.62 1.29
C ILE A 181 -3.42 0.29 1.91
N LEU A 182 -3.79 0.97 3.01
CA LEU A 182 -2.89 1.91 3.68
C LEU A 182 -1.86 1.19 4.54
N ASP A 183 -0.81 0.72 3.92
CA ASP A 183 0.36 0.22 4.65
C ASP A 183 1.39 1.34 4.90
N ILE A 184 2.50 0.99 5.53
CA ILE A 184 3.56 1.96 5.85
C ILE A 184 4.19 2.60 4.60
N HIS A 185 4.21 1.90 3.46
CA HIS A 185 4.77 2.40 2.22
C HIS A 185 3.90 3.48 1.62
N ILE A 186 2.58 3.21 1.53
CA ILE A 186 1.58 4.17 1.05
C ILE A 186 1.51 5.39 1.96
N VAL A 187 1.48 5.18 3.29
CA VAL A 187 1.47 6.29 4.25
C VAL A 187 2.69 7.19 4.09
N ARG A 188 3.88 6.63 3.93
CA ARG A 188 5.11 7.41 3.70
C ARG A 188 5.06 8.20 2.40
N ALA A 189 4.60 7.61 1.31
CA ALA A 189 4.44 8.31 0.04
C ALA A 189 3.42 9.45 0.14
N CYS A 190 2.29 9.23 0.80
CA CYS A 190 1.25 10.24 1.00
C CYS A 190 1.70 11.38 1.93
N VAL A 191 2.48 11.09 2.96
CA VAL A 191 3.10 12.12 3.82
C VAL A 191 4.12 12.93 3.02
N HIS A 192 4.92 12.29 2.18
CA HIS A 192 5.90 12.97 1.32
C HIS A 192 5.22 13.94 0.34
N MET A 193 4.10 13.54 -0.25
CA MET A 193 3.29 14.40 -1.14
C MET A 193 2.50 15.48 -0.41
N GLY A 194 2.36 15.41 0.90
CA GLY A 194 1.51 16.32 1.69
C GLY A 194 0.02 15.96 1.72
N ILE A 195 -0.38 14.81 1.17
CA ILE A 195 -1.75 14.30 1.25
C ILE A 195 -2.12 13.97 2.71
N PHE A 196 -1.15 13.41 3.45
CA PHE A 196 -1.27 13.12 4.87
C PHE A 196 -0.36 14.02 5.69
N GLY A 197 -0.80 14.40 6.89
CA GLY A 197 0.05 15.08 7.85
C GLY A 197 1.16 14.16 8.38
N GLY A 198 2.29 14.72 8.84
CA GLY A 198 3.46 13.97 9.30
C GLY A 198 3.23 13.00 10.47
N GLY A 199 2.10 13.12 11.18
CA GLY A 199 1.68 12.20 12.25
C GLY A 199 0.64 11.17 11.83
N ALA A 200 0.37 11.00 10.53
CA ALA A 200 -0.64 10.09 10.03
C ALA A 200 -0.35 8.63 10.46
N THR A 201 -1.33 8.01 11.07
CA THR A 201 -1.23 6.64 11.60
C THR A 201 -2.52 5.89 11.31
N PRO A 202 -2.53 4.91 10.37
CA PRO A 202 -3.73 4.15 10.03
C PRO A 202 -4.38 3.44 11.22
N ALA A 203 -3.61 3.11 12.26
CA ALA A 203 -4.16 2.52 13.48
C ALA A 203 -5.12 3.44 14.24
N ARG A 204 -5.05 4.77 14.03
CA ARG A 204 -5.91 5.76 14.70
C ARG A 204 -7.05 6.24 13.83
N ASP A 205 -6.81 6.39 12.54
CA ASP A 205 -7.76 6.98 11.60
C ASP A 205 -7.62 6.35 10.21
N TYR A 206 -7.95 5.06 10.10
CA TYR A 206 -7.85 4.37 8.80
C TYR A 206 -8.82 4.96 7.78
N VAL A 207 -10.09 5.11 8.15
CA VAL A 207 -11.16 5.52 7.23
C VAL A 207 -10.93 6.96 6.73
N GLY A 208 -10.53 7.88 7.61
CA GLY A 208 -10.23 9.26 7.22
C GLY A 208 -9.02 9.36 6.29
N LEU A 209 -7.97 8.56 6.53
CA LEU A 209 -6.81 8.51 5.65
C LEU A 209 -7.14 7.84 4.30
N GLU A 210 -7.92 6.76 4.31
CA GLU A 210 -8.39 6.08 3.10
C GLU A 210 -9.22 7.04 2.23
N SER A 211 -10.16 7.76 2.82
CA SER A 211 -10.98 8.76 2.12
C SER A 211 -10.12 9.87 1.48
N ARG A 212 -9.09 10.35 2.17
CA ARG A 212 -8.15 11.34 1.60
C ARG A 212 -7.35 10.79 0.44
N PHE A 213 -6.85 9.55 0.55
CA PHE A 213 -6.12 8.89 -0.54
C PHE A 213 -6.99 8.70 -1.77
N ILE A 214 -8.22 8.20 -1.60
CA ILE A 214 -9.18 8.01 -2.69
C ILE A 214 -9.58 9.36 -3.29
N GLY A 215 -9.83 10.38 -2.46
CA GLY A 215 -10.10 11.74 -2.92
C GLY A 215 -8.96 12.31 -3.77
N PHE A 216 -7.72 12.09 -3.38
CA PHE A 216 -6.54 12.44 -4.16
C PHE A 216 -6.51 11.67 -5.50
N CYS A 217 -6.73 10.36 -5.49
CA CYS A 217 -6.75 9.55 -6.70
C CYS A 217 -7.81 10.06 -7.69
N ARG A 218 -9.02 10.33 -7.23
CA ARG A 218 -10.10 10.88 -8.06
C ARG A 218 -9.74 12.25 -8.63
N ALA A 219 -9.19 13.15 -7.82
CA ALA A 219 -8.78 14.49 -8.27
C ALA A 219 -7.63 14.42 -9.30
N ALA A 220 -6.72 13.47 -9.16
CA ALA A 220 -5.62 13.24 -10.08
C ALA A 220 -6.01 12.43 -11.34
N GLY A 221 -7.24 11.92 -11.42
CA GLY A 221 -7.69 11.03 -12.50
C GLY A 221 -6.96 9.69 -12.52
N LEU A 222 -6.67 9.14 -11.32
CA LEU A 222 -5.94 7.88 -11.12
C LEU A 222 -6.84 6.82 -10.48
N ARG A 223 -6.61 5.57 -10.84
CA ARG A 223 -7.24 4.44 -10.20
C ARG A 223 -6.55 4.17 -8.86
N ALA A 224 -7.31 4.18 -7.76
CA ALA A 224 -6.77 3.95 -6.42
C ALA A 224 -6.18 2.54 -6.28
N SER A 225 -6.84 1.53 -6.87
CA SER A 225 -6.38 0.14 -6.89
C SER A 225 -5.04 -0.06 -7.58
N LEU A 226 -4.77 0.70 -8.64
CA LEU A 226 -3.50 0.66 -9.35
C LEU A 226 -2.42 1.42 -8.61
N LEU A 227 -2.77 2.60 -8.08
CA LEU A 227 -1.81 3.49 -7.44
C LEU A 227 -1.27 2.91 -6.13
N ASP A 228 -2.12 2.28 -5.30
CA ASP A 228 -1.65 1.67 -4.06
C ASP A 228 -0.65 0.52 -4.33
N ALA A 229 -0.92 -0.32 -5.32
CA ALA A 229 -0.04 -1.41 -5.72
C ALA A 229 1.31 -0.88 -6.27
N LEU A 230 1.25 0.16 -7.11
CA LEU A 230 2.43 0.81 -7.68
C LEU A 230 3.28 1.46 -6.59
N MET A 231 2.65 2.23 -5.69
CA MET A 231 3.32 2.86 -4.55
C MET A 231 3.98 1.81 -3.65
N TRP A 232 3.28 0.72 -3.34
CA TRP A 232 3.83 -0.35 -2.52
C TRP A 232 5.13 -0.93 -3.12
N ARG A 233 5.13 -1.27 -4.42
CA ARG A 233 6.31 -1.82 -5.11
C ARG A 233 7.47 -0.82 -5.14
N THR A 234 7.19 0.41 -5.54
CA THR A 234 8.18 1.47 -5.67
C THR A 234 8.81 1.81 -4.32
N MET A 235 7.98 2.06 -3.31
CA MET A 235 8.46 2.43 -1.97
C MET A 235 9.22 1.27 -1.29
N ARG A 236 8.83 0.03 -1.54
CA ARG A 236 9.56 -1.14 -1.06
C ARG A 236 10.95 -1.23 -1.69
N SER A 237 11.08 -0.97 -2.99
CA SER A 237 12.36 -1.00 -3.69
C SER A 237 13.29 0.16 -3.30
N ILE A 238 12.76 1.36 -3.05
CA ILE A 238 13.52 2.51 -2.56
C ILE A 238 14.06 2.23 -1.14
N GLY A 239 13.28 1.56 -0.29
CA GLY A 239 13.69 1.13 1.03
C GLY A 239 14.29 2.26 1.90
N PRO A 240 15.51 2.03 2.49
CA PRO A 240 16.16 3.03 3.34
C PRO A 240 16.54 4.33 2.63
N SER A 241 16.72 4.31 1.31
CA SER A 241 17.07 5.49 0.51
C SER A 241 15.99 6.58 0.54
N PHE A 242 14.75 6.20 0.91
CA PHE A 242 13.65 7.14 1.11
C PHE A 242 13.99 8.27 2.11
N ALA A 243 14.77 7.99 3.16
CA ALA A 243 15.13 8.99 4.16
C ALA A 243 15.95 10.17 3.61
N GLY A 244 16.61 9.99 2.46
CA GLY A 244 17.37 11.04 1.77
C GLY A 244 16.54 11.89 0.79
N LEU A 245 15.28 11.53 0.52
CA LEU A 245 14.43 12.28 -0.38
C LEU A 245 13.84 13.50 0.34
N ARG A 246 13.93 14.69 -0.29
CA ARG A 246 13.27 15.88 0.23
C ARG A 246 11.76 15.76 0.03
N PRO A 247 10.94 16.20 1.02
CA PRO A 247 9.51 16.35 0.80
C PRO A 247 9.24 17.26 -0.40
N ALA A 248 8.20 16.97 -1.18
CA ALA A 248 7.75 17.83 -2.25
C ALA A 248 7.53 19.24 -1.68
N SER A 249 8.18 20.26 -2.28
CA SER A 249 8.11 21.63 -1.81
C SER A 249 6.68 22.18 -1.97
N ASN A 250 6.04 22.50 -0.87
CA ASN A 250 4.74 23.16 -0.87
C ASN A 250 4.93 24.65 -1.20
N PRO A 251 4.36 25.20 -2.27
CA PRO A 251 4.57 26.60 -2.68
C PRO A 251 4.01 27.65 -1.71
N SER A 252 3.32 27.25 -0.63
CA SER A 252 2.63 28.17 0.28
C SER A 252 3.42 28.61 1.52
N SER A 253 4.74 28.41 1.62
CA SER A 253 5.55 28.84 2.78
C SER A 253 6.47 30.04 2.55
N THR A 254 6.23 30.87 1.51
CA THR A 254 6.88 32.19 1.37
C THR A 254 6.06 33.28 2.06
N GLY A 255 5.94 33.18 3.38
CA GLY A 255 5.44 34.23 4.26
C GLY A 255 6.59 34.76 5.11
N GLY A 256 7.10 35.94 4.77
CA GLY A 256 8.32 36.50 5.28
C GLY A 256 8.45 36.66 6.80
N ARG A 257 9.65 36.46 7.27
CA ARG A 257 10.20 37.22 8.40
C ARG A 257 11.67 37.56 8.13
N SER A 258 11.86 38.74 7.61
CA SER A 258 13.12 39.46 7.77
C SER A 258 13.22 39.89 9.23
N ARG A 259 14.27 39.51 9.91
CA ARG A 259 14.93 40.24 11.06
C ARG A 259 16.20 39.46 11.33
N GLY A 260 17.30 40.13 11.11
CA GLY A 260 18.07 40.89 12.07
C GLY A 260 19.42 40.22 12.20
N LYS A 261 20.46 40.80 11.58
CA LYS A 261 21.87 40.53 11.85
C LYS A 261 22.13 40.69 13.33
N THR A 262 22.76 39.71 13.96
CA THR A 262 23.65 39.98 15.09
C THR A 262 24.85 39.02 15.01
N ALA A 263 26.02 39.59 15.29
CA ALA A 263 27.35 39.08 15.02
C ALA A 263 27.72 37.83 15.84
N CYS A 264 28.68 37.08 15.29
CA CYS A 264 29.56 36.15 16.00
C CYS A 264 30.21 36.71 17.23
N PRO A 265 30.62 35.88 18.20
CA PRO A 265 32.03 35.84 18.49
C PRO A 265 32.64 34.42 18.37
N GLU A 266 33.86 34.42 17.82
CA GLU A 266 34.84 33.36 17.88
C GLU A 266 35.12 32.91 19.32
N VAL A 267 35.26 31.62 19.54
CA VAL A 267 36.08 31.07 20.62
C VAL A 267 36.88 29.89 20.11
N VAL A 268 38.14 30.08 20.25
CA VAL A 268 39.37 29.35 20.03
C VAL A 268 39.34 27.89 20.51
N ALA A 269 40.03 27.06 19.74
CA ALA A 269 40.43 25.68 20.02
C ALA A 269 41.27 25.55 21.30
N GLN A 270 41.07 24.47 22.04
CA GLN A 270 42.17 23.82 22.76
C GLN A 270 42.04 22.30 22.68
N ALA A 271 43.11 21.70 22.19
CA ALA A 271 43.38 20.30 22.21
C ALA A 271 43.72 19.81 23.64
N GLY A 272 43.36 18.60 23.99
CA GLY A 272 43.75 17.91 25.21
C GLY A 272 43.61 16.43 25.04
N THR A 273 44.76 15.80 24.80
CA THR A 273 45.06 14.37 24.81
C THR A 273 44.81 13.76 26.20
N ILE A 274 44.11 12.63 26.32
CA ILE A 274 44.56 11.35 26.88
C ILE A 274 43.53 10.28 26.47
#